data_ccea6a2dd297adf98fd7bef68d96f411
#
_entry.id   ccea6a2dd297adf98fd7bef68d96f411
#
_cell.length_a   1.000
_cell.length_b   1.000
_cell.length_c   1.000
_cell.angle_alpha   90.00
_cell.angle_beta   90.00
_cell.angle_gamma   90.00
#
_symmetry.space_group_name_H-M   'P 1'
#
loop_
_entity.id
_entity.type
_entity.pdbx_description
1 polymer ?
#
loop_
_entity_poly.entity_id
_entity_poly.type
_entity_poly.pdbx_seq_one_letter_code
_entity_poly.pdbx_strand_id
1 'polypeptide(L)'
;MSALEKHREQLELHETMMGASRGRLAVALDLLTDALAMVGQHGVYCQSTRHPGKPTLDIRLVLEQIGDAKELLQTVIERKE
;
A
#
# COMPACT_ATOMS: atom_id res chain seq x y z
N MET A 1 13.09 -5.48 -7.16
CA MET A 1 12.47 -4.35 -7.85
C MET A 1 12.06 -3.31 -6.84
N SER A 2 12.43 -2.06 -7.02
CA SER A 2 12.09 -1.01 -6.06
C SER A 2 10.63 -0.61 -6.17
N ALA A 3 10.11 -0.01 -5.10
CA ALA A 3 8.73 0.49 -5.11
C ALA A 3 8.54 1.58 -6.17
N LEU A 4 9.55 2.38 -6.43
CA LEU A 4 9.50 3.42 -7.47
C LEU A 4 9.30 2.82 -8.86
N GLU A 5 9.98 1.74 -9.18
CA GLU A 5 9.83 1.06 -10.47
C GLU A 5 8.50 0.33 -10.56
N LYS A 6 8.12 -0.34 -9.49
CA LYS A 6 6.93 -1.18 -9.43
C LYS A 6 5.63 -0.38 -9.59
N HIS A 7 5.60 0.83 -9.04
CA HIS A 7 4.42 1.70 -9.06
C HIS A 7 4.60 2.90 -9.98
N ARG A 8 5.43 2.76 -10.98
CA ARG A 8 5.83 3.86 -11.86
C ARG A 8 4.65 4.59 -12.51
N GLU A 9 3.68 3.86 -13.05
CA GLU A 9 2.55 4.47 -13.73
C GLU A 9 1.70 5.31 -12.79
N GLN A 10 1.40 4.78 -11.62
CA GLN A 10 0.63 5.51 -10.62
C GLN A 10 1.39 6.72 -10.10
N LEU A 11 2.69 6.57 -9.89
CA LEU A 11 3.55 7.66 -9.47
C LEU A 11 3.59 8.79 -10.49
N GLU A 12 3.75 8.47 -11.76
CA GLU A 12 3.76 9.47 -12.82
C GLU A 12 2.46 10.27 -12.84
N LEU A 13 1.33 9.59 -12.73
CA LEU A 13 0.03 10.24 -12.71
C LEU A 13 -0.12 11.18 -11.52
N HIS A 14 0.14 10.68 -10.32
CA HIS A 14 -0.03 11.46 -9.10
C HIS A 14 0.99 12.58 -8.99
N GLU A 15 2.22 12.36 -9.39
CA GLU A 15 3.27 13.39 -9.38
C GLU A 15 2.95 14.51 -10.36
N THR A 16 2.39 14.18 -11.52
CA THR A 16 1.97 15.18 -12.49
C THR A 16 0.88 16.08 -11.93
N MET A 17 -0.06 15.51 -11.18
CA MET A 17 -1.19 16.26 -10.64
C MET A 17 -0.85 17.02 -9.36
N MET A 18 -0.01 16.47 -8.51
CA MET A 18 0.17 16.94 -7.13
C MET A 18 1.59 17.42 -6.84
N GLY A 19 2.55 17.14 -7.71
CA GLY A 19 3.97 17.33 -7.44
C GLY A 19 4.61 16.04 -6.93
N ALA A 20 5.95 15.99 -6.98
CA ALA A 20 6.68 14.74 -6.74
C ALA A 20 6.48 14.18 -5.33
N SER A 21 6.62 15.02 -4.30
CA SER A 21 6.51 14.53 -2.92
C SER A 21 5.07 14.14 -2.59
N ARG A 22 4.09 14.97 -2.92
CA ARG A 22 2.69 14.66 -2.67
C ARG A 22 2.21 13.46 -3.47
N GLY A 23 2.68 13.31 -4.70
CA GLY A 23 2.35 12.15 -5.53
C GLY A 23 2.81 10.85 -4.90
N ARG A 24 4.03 10.83 -4.38
CA ARG A 24 4.56 9.66 -3.68
C ARG A 24 3.80 9.36 -2.39
N LEU A 25 3.44 10.42 -1.65
CA LEU A 25 2.62 10.25 -0.44
C LEU A 25 1.23 9.68 -0.77
N ALA A 26 0.62 10.13 -1.87
CA ALA A 26 -0.69 9.64 -2.30
C ALA A 26 -0.63 8.15 -2.64
N VAL A 27 0.38 7.71 -3.39
CA VAL A 27 0.54 6.30 -3.73
C VAL A 27 0.81 5.46 -2.48
N ALA A 28 1.67 5.95 -1.58
CA ALA A 28 1.94 5.26 -0.31
C ALA A 28 0.66 5.11 0.52
N LEU A 29 -0.15 6.16 0.59
CA LEU A 29 -1.42 6.12 1.29
C LEU A 29 -2.38 5.10 0.69
N ASP A 30 -2.47 5.04 -0.64
CA ASP A 30 -3.30 4.06 -1.33
C ASP A 30 -2.86 2.63 -1.00
N LEU A 31 -1.57 2.37 -1.00
CA LEU A 31 -1.03 1.05 -0.67
C LEU A 31 -1.36 0.66 0.78
N LEU A 32 -1.21 1.60 1.72
CA LEU A 32 -1.54 1.36 3.11
C LEU A 32 -3.05 1.16 3.31
N THR A 33 -3.87 1.91 2.57
CA THR A 33 -5.32 1.79 2.61
C THR A 33 -5.75 0.39 2.13
N ASP A 34 -5.18 -0.08 1.02
CA ASP A 34 -5.47 -1.40 0.49
C ASP A 34 -5.05 -2.50 1.47
N ALA A 35 -3.86 -2.39 2.04
CA ALA A 35 -3.37 -3.37 3.01
C ALA A 35 -4.27 -3.40 4.26
N LEU A 36 -4.66 -2.23 4.75
CA LEU A 36 -5.55 -2.12 5.91
C LEU A 36 -6.92 -2.73 5.62
N ALA A 37 -7.47 -2.48 4.42
CA ALA A 37 -8.74 -3.05 4.00
C ALA A 37 -8.69 -4.58 3.95
N MET A 38 -7.62 -5.15 3.41
CA MET A 38 -7.44 -6.60 3.36
C MET A 38 -7.42 -7.22 4.76
N VAL A 39 -6.66 -6.64 5.67
CA VAL A 39 -6.57 -7.11 7.05
C VAL A 39 -7.92 -6.94 7.76
N GLY A 40 -8.56 -5.80 7.59
CA GLY A 40 -9.85 -5.51 8.21
C GLY A 40 -10.94 -6.44 7.74
N GLN A 41 -11.04 -6.68 6.43
CA GLN A 41 -12.04 -7.61 5.88
C GLN A 41 -11.81 -9.03 6.36
N HIS A 42 -10.56 -9.47 6.45
CA HIS A 42 -10.24 -10.79 6.98
C HIS A 42 -10.65 -10.92 8.45
N GLY A 43 -10.35 -9.90 9.26
CA GLY A 43 -10.74 -9.88 10.65
C GLY A 43 -12.26 -9.95 10.86
N VAL A 44 -13.00 -9.15 10.08
CA VAL A 44 -14.47 -9.16 10.12
C VAL A 44 -15.01 -10.54 9.72
N TYR A 45 -14.47 -11.11 8.65
CA TYR A 45 -14.88 -12.44 8.21
C TYR A 45 -14.66 -13.48 9.30
N CYS A 46 -13.51 -13.48 9.95
CA CYS A 46 -13.18 -14.42 11.00
C CYS A 46 -14.08 -14.28 12.23
N GLN A 47 -14.57 -13.07 12.51
CA GLN A 47 -15.49 -12.82 13.60
C GLN A 47 -16.94 -13.18 13.26
N SER A 48 -17.32 -12.98 12.01
CA SER A 48 -18.71 -13.12 11.57
C SER A 48 -19.10 -14.55 11.21
N THR A 49 -18.14 -15.39 10.84
CA THR A 49 -18.44 -16.73 10.36
C THR A 49 -17.78 -17.79 11.23
N ARG A 50 -18.53 -18.87 11.48
CA ARG A 50 -18.03 -20.04 12.21
C ARG A 50 -17.67 -21.18 11.27
N HIS A 51 -17.59 -20.89 9.98
CA HIS A 51 -17.31 -21.92 9.00
C HIS A 51 -15.83 -22.27 8.96
N PRO A 52 -15.49 -23.57 8.84
CA PRO A 52 -14.09 -23.98 8.78
C PRO A 52 -13.38 -23.59 7.50
N GLY A 53 -14.10 -23.25 6.43
CA GLY A 53 -13.52 -22.86 5.15
C GLY A 53 -13.32 -21.36 5.00
N LYS A 54 -12.74 -20.71 5.97
CA LYS A 54 -12.50 -19.27 5.92
C LYS A 54 -11.43 -18.92 4.89
N PRO A 55 -11.51 -17.74 4.24
CA PRO A 55 -10.47 -17.30 3.33
C PRO A 55 -9.17 -17.06 4.08
N THR A 56 -8.07 -17.40 3.44
CA THR A 56 -6.75 -17.09 3.99
C THR A 56 -6.36 -15.67 3.60
N LEU A 57 -5.84 -14.93 4.58
CA LEU A 57 -5.26 -13.62 4.30
C LEU A 57 -3.92 -13.83 3.59
N ASP A 58 -3.73 -13.14 2.47
CA ASP A 58 -2.45 -13.17 1.79
C ASP A 58 -1.49 -12.22 2.51
N ILE A 59 -0.83 -12.75 3.52
CA ILE A 59 0.13 -12.01 4.33
C ILE A 59 1.29 -11.50 3.48
N ARG A 60 1.72 -12.27 2.49
CA ARG A 60 2.82 -11.86 1.62
C ARG A 60 2.46 -10.58 0.85
N LEU A 61 1.26 -10.52 0.29
CA LEU A 61 0.80 -9.33 -0.43
C LEU A 61 0.67 -8.12 0.49
N VAL A 62 0.11 -8.33 1.69
CA VAL A 62 -0.03 -7.26 2.68
C VAL A 62 1.34 -6.70 3.08
N LEU A 63 2.29 -7.57 3.37
CA LEU A 63 3.65 -7.16 3.75
C LEU A 63 4.36 -6.43 2.60
N GLU A 64 4.14 -6.90 1.37
CA GLU A 64 4.69 -6.27 0.18
C GLU A 64 4.15 -4.85 0.00
N GLN A 65 2.84 -4.67 0.15
CA GLN A 65 2.22 -3.34 0.04
C GLN A 65 2.71 -2.39 1.12
N ILE A 66 2.81 -2.86 2.36
CA ILE A 66 3.31 -2.05 3.48
C ILE A 66 4.78 -1.70 3.26
N GLY A 67 5.58 -2.66 2.80
CA GLY A 67 6.99 -2.44 2.50
C GLY A 67 7.19 -1.42 1.39
N ASP A 68 6.40 -1.52 0.32
CA ASP A 68 6.45 -0.56 -0.79
C ASP A 68 6.05 0.84 -0.31
N ALA A 69 5.01 0.95 0.51
CA ALA A 69 4.60 2.23 1.07
C ALA A 69 5.70 2.85 1.93
N LYS A 70 6.34 2.04 2.76
CA LYS A 70 7.46 2.48 3.59
C LYS A 70 8.59 3.01 2.73
N GLU A 71 8.94 2.30 1.67
CA GLU A 71 10.00 2.71 0.75
C GLU A 71 9.69 4.06 0.10
N LEU A 72 8.45 4.25 -0.36
CA LEU A 72 8.02 5.52 -0.94
C LEU A 72 8.08 6.66 0.08
N LEU A 73 7.64 6.42 1.31
CA LEU A 73 7.74 7.41 2.38
C LEU A 73 9.19 7.78 2.69
N GLN A 74 10.09 6.82 2.67
CA GLN A 74 11.52 7.08 2.86
C GLN A 74 12.07 7.98 1.77
N THR A 75 11.67 7.77 0.50
CA THR A 75 12.14 8.63 -0.59
C THR A 75 11.68 10.08 -0.42
N VAL A 76 10.49 10.28 0.15
CA VAL A 76 9.97 11.64 0.42
C VAL A 76 10.75 12.29 1.55
N ILE A 77 11.01 11.56 2.63
CA ILE A 77 11.75 12.08 3.79
C ILE A 77 13.17 12.45 3.42
N GLU A 78 13.83 11.63 2.61
CA GLU A 78 15.20 11.84 2.19
C GLU A 78 15.35 12.95 1.16
N ARG A 79 14.24 13.34 0.53
CA ARG A 79 14.25 14.35 -0.50
C ARG A 79 14.40 15.73 0.12
N LYS A 80 15.43 16.44 -0.32
CA LYS A 80 15.63 17.83 0.10
C LYS A 80 14.91 18.75 -0.89
N GLU A 81 13.91 19.42 -0.42
CA GLU A 81 13.17 20.41 -1.17
C GLU A 81 13.53 21.80 -0.70
#